data_667ad426492b1d99a9b980078dca878f
#
_entry.id   667ad426492b1d99a9b980078dca878f
#
_cell.length_a   1.000
_cell.length_b   1.000
_cell.length_c   1.000
_cell.angle_alpha   90.00
_cell.angle_beta   90.00
_cell.angle_gamma   90.00
#
_symmetry.space_group_name_H-M   'P 1'
#
loop_
_entity.id
_entity.type
_entity.pdbx_description
1 polymer ?
#
loop_
_entity_poly.entity_id
_entity_poly.type
_entity_poly.pdbx_seq_one_letter_code
_entity_poly.pdbx_strand_id
1 'polypeptide(L)'
;MHCFLKHVSNRILCLALAACWFATTGSGQAISPVVLPPVITVDHGPNAPQQLSKPYVILVSLDGFRYDYAKRYHADHLLALAAQGASAPEGMLPSYPSITFPNHYSIVTGLYPEHHGIVANSFYDPARKQTYSYHDSQSVGDGTWYGGTPLWVLAEQQGMRSASFFWVGSEADIQGTRPTYYLKFDGRFPNPKRVEQVLAWLRLPPERRPHMITLYFSDTDTAGHRYGPDSSQVADAVHQLDGEIGRLMDGIKESDLPVDLIVLADHGMAEVKGAPIHLDQYGFNRSGFSAIVGLGLYPKSDDDAEKAYEAMRGKSDKFAVYRRAQVPAYLHFDSNPREGDPVVVPNGPYFVNLAADLAAPAHLPVGEHGYDATRVPEMKAIFFAAGPDIRHGVALQPFENVNVYPLIARILGLDITNLKTGPVDGRLDVLERILQTN
;
A
#
# COMPACT_ATOMS: atom_id res chain seq x y z
N MET A 1 -49.98 -70.16 0.49
CA MET A 1 -51.27 -70.51 1.13
C MET A 1 -52.03 -69.24 1.36
N HIS A 2 -53.17 -69.13 0.70
CA HIS A 2 -54.39 -68.29 0.88
C HIS A 2 -54.15 -66.77 0.86
N CYS A 3 -54.43 -66.04 -0.21
CA CYS A 3 -55.76 -65.80 -0.88
C CYS A 3 -56.73 -64.98 -0.01
N PHE A 4 -57.06 -63.72 -0.37
CA PHE A 4 -58.39 -63.33 -0.83
C PHE A 4 -58.49 -61.82 -1.10
N LEU A 5 -58.80 -61.57 -2.28
CA LEU A 5 -59.53 -60.54 -3.01
C LEU A 5 -60.77 -59.91 -2.31
N LYS A 6 -61.05 -58.67 -2.70
CA LYS A 6 -62.33 -57.99 -3.11
C LYS A 6 -62.51 -56.69 -2.30
N HIS A 7 -63.00 -55.56 -2.75
CA HIS A 7 -63.87 -55.21 -3.87
C HIS A 7 -63.82 -53.69 -4.09
N VAL A 8 -64.05 -53.28 -5.31
CA VAL A 8 -64.27 -51.95 -5.86
C VAL A 8 -65.46 -51.25 -5.21
N SER A 9 -65.41 -49.92 -5.03
CA SER A 9 -66.57 -49.05 -5.23
C SER A 9 -66.12 -47.60 -5.57
N ASN A 10 -66.55 -47.18 -6.75
CA ASN A 10 -66.53 -45.80 -7.27
C ASN A 10 -67.36 -44.86 -6.43
N ARG A 11 -66.85 -43.72 -6.01
CA ARG A 11 -67.63 -42.49 -5.83
C ARG A 11 -66.85 -41.30 -6.35
N ILE A 12 -67.38 -40.69 -7.37
CA ILE A 12 -67.01 -39.38 -7.91
C ILE A 12 -67.35 -38.33 -6.84
N LEU A 13 -66.38 -37.49 -6.47
CA LEU A 13 -66.69 -36.28 -5.73
C LEU A 13 -65.80 -35.12 -6.25
N CYS A 14 -66.50 -34.05 -6.56
CA CYS A 14 -66.04 -32.84 -7.20
C CYS A 14 -64.84 -32.19 -6.49
N LEU A 15 -63.76 -31.87 -7.27
CA LEU A 15 -62.68 -31.03 -6.83
C LEU A 15 -63.10 -29.55 -6.87
N ALA A 16 -63.17 -28.91 -5.74
CA ALA A 16 -63.14 -27.46 -5.63
C ALA A 16 -61.68 -27.03 -5.52
N LEU A 17 -61.13 -26.37 -6.56
CA LEU A 17 -59.80 -25.76 -6.54
C LEU A 17 -59.85 -24.50 -5.66
N ALA A 18 -59.33 -24.62 -4.43
CA ALA A 18 -58.95 -23.45 -3.63
C ALA A 18 -57.52 -23.04 -3.99
N ALA A 19 -57.37 -21.95 -4.76
CA ALA A 19 -56.09 -21.31 -5.03
C ALA A 19 -55.61 -20.64 -3.74
N CYS A 20 -54.70 -21.28 -2.99
CA CYS A 20 -53.95 -20.61 -1.94
C CYS A 20 -52.85 -19.74 -2.58
N TRP A 21 -53.06 -18.44 -2.58
CA TRP A 21 -52.01 -17.46 -2.83
C TRP A 21 -51.08 -17.44 -1.62
N PHE A 22 -49.94 -18.09 -1.73
CA PHE A 22 -48.82 -17.82 -0.80
C PHE A 22 -48.21 -16.48 -1.18
N ALA A 23 -48.59 -15.43 -0.48
CA ALA A 23 -47.87 -14.19 -0.45
C ALA A 23 -46.50 -14.47 0.29
N THR A 24 -45.45 -14.70 -0.49
CA THR A 24 -44.08 -14.64 0.04
C THR A 24 -43.80 -13.20 0.37
N THR A 25 -44.00 -12.81 1.62
CA THR A 25 -43.44 -11.58 2.17
C THR A 25 -41.92 -11.83 2.25
N GLY A 26 -41.21 -11.54 1.18
CA GLY A 26 -39.77 -11.41 1.23
C GLY A 26 -39.45 -10.25 2.18
N SER A 27 -38.99 -10.58 3.39
CA SER A 27 -38.37 -9.62 4.28
C SER A 27 -37.06 -9.22 3.62
N GLY A 28 -37.12 -8.20 2.75
CA GLY A 28 -35.93 -7.48 2.32
C GLY A 28 -35.28 -6.92 3.58
N GLN A 29 -34.21 -7.56 4.05
CA GLN A 29 -33.35 -6.92 5.03
C GLN A 29 -32.88 -5.62 4.39
N ALA A 30 -33.40 -4.51 4.90
CA ALA A 30 -32.88 -3.19 4.56
C ALA A 30 -31.39 -3.19 4.91
N ILE A 31 -30.52 -3.17 3.89
CA ILE A 31 -29.09 -3.00 4.08
C ILE A 31 -28.97 -1.63 4.77
N SER A 32 -28.55 -1.64 6.04
CA SER A 32 -28.29 -0.40 6.76
C SER A 32 -27.28 0.42 5.94
N PRO A 33 -27.53 1.72 5.72
CA PRO A 33 -26.60 2.54 4.96
C PRO A 33 -25.22 2.49 5.62
N VAL A 34 -24.18 2.25 4.82
CA VAL A 34 -22.80 2.28 5.31
C VAL A 34 -22.52 3.71 5.75
N VAL A 35 -22.31 3.90 7.04
CA VAL A 35 -21.87 5.19 7.58
C VAL A 35 -20.39 5.32 7.29
N LEU A 36 -20.03 6.25 6.39
CA LEU A 36 -18.64 6.53 6.03
C LEU A 36 -17.94 7.32 7.15
N PRO A 37 -16.66 7.07 7.44
CA PRO A 37 -15.91 7.84 8.41
C PRO A 37 -15.85 9.32 7.97
N PRO A 38 -16.04 10.28 8.91
CA PRO A 38 -15.92 11.70 8.61
C PRO A 38 -14.45 12.09 8.43
N VAL A 39 -14.24 13.20 7.70
CA VAL A 39 -12.94 13.89 7.71
C VAL A 39 -12.67 14.41 9.12
N ILE A 40 -11.51 14.06 9.66
CA ILE A 40 -11.01 14.59 10.93
C ILE A 40 -10.19 15.83 10.61
N THR A 41 -10.44 16.91 11.35
CA THR A 41 -9.70 18.16 11.22
C THR A 41 -8.88 18.42 12.48
N VAL A 42 -7.58 18.66 12.31
CA VAL A 42 -6.68 19.15 13.36
C VAL A 42 -6.39 20.62 13.07
N ASP A 43 -6.58 21.46 14.06
CA ASP A 43 -6.34 22.90 13.88
C ASP A 43 -4.86 23.24 14.06
N HIS A 44 -4.18 23.47 12.95
CA HIS A 44 -2.81 23.99 12.90
C HIS A 44 -2.77 25.49 12.52
N GLY A 45 -3.92 26.18 12.54
CA GLY A 45 -4.08 27.53 12.04
C GLY A 45 -4.12 27.61 10.50
N PRO A 46 -4.06 28.80 9.91
CA PRO A 46 -4.06 28.96 8.46
C PRO A 46 -2.70 28.62 7.84
N ASN A 47 -2.65 28.45 6.50
CA ASN A 47 -1.40 28.50 5.75
C ASN A 47 -0.63 29.78 6.09
N ALA A 48 0.68 29.65 6.35
CA ALA A 48 1.52 30.82 6.58
C ALA A 48 1.58 31.69 5.29
N PRO A 49 1.69 33.03 5.40
CA PRO A 49 1.63 33.91 4.24
C PRO A 49 2.61 33.53 3.11
N GLN A 50 3.82 33.08 3.44
CA GLN A 50 4.83 32.64 2.47
C GLN A 50 4.48 31.35 1.76
N GLN A 51 3.50 30.58 2.26
CA GLN A 51 3.08 29.33 1.63
C GLN A 51 1.93 29.54 0.63
N LEU A 52 1.18 30.64 0.73
CA LEU A 52 0.00 30.90 -0.11
C LEU A 52 0.28 30.93 -1.62
N SER A 53 1.51 31.27 -2.02
CA SER A 53 1.93 31.31 -3.43
C SER A 53 2.62 30.05 -3.93
N LYS A 54 2.76 29.03 -3.07
CA LYS A 54 3.41 27.78 -3.43
C LYS A 54 2.46 26.89 -4.26
N PRO A 55 2.98 25.99 -5.10
CA PRO A 55 2.17 25.04 -5.84
C PRO A 55 1.47 24.03 -4.91
N TYR A 56 0.63 23.24 -5.49
CA TYR A 56 -0.08 22.13 -4.82
C TYR A 56 0.45 20.80 -5.36
N VAL A 57 0.62 19.81 -4.50
CA VAL A 57 0.96 18.45 -4.92
C VAL A 57 -0.12 17.49 -4.46
N ILE A 58 -0.66 16.71 -5.38
CA ILE A 58 -1.49 15.55 -5.11
C ILE A 58 -0.67 14.31 -5.42
N LEU A 59 -0.36 13.54 -4.37
CA LEU A 59 0.32 12.26 -4.45
C LEU A 59 -0.70 11.13 -4.34
N VAL A 60 -0.90 10.39 -5.42
CA VAL A 60 -1.82 9.26 -5.49
C VAL A 60 -1.05 7.95 -5.50
N SER A 61 -1.44 7.01 -4.64
CA SER A 61 -0.97 5.64 -4.69
C SER A 61 -2.07 4.68 -5.15
N LEU A 62 -1.76 3.87 -6.15
CA LEU A 62 -2.55 2.75 -6.63
C LEU A 62 -1.85 1.47 -6.18
N ASP A 63 -2.20 0.93 -4.99
CA ASP A 63 -1.53 -0.20 -4.34
C ASP A 63 -1.41 -1.41 -5.27
N GLY A 64 -0.21 -2.01 -5.33
CA GLY A 64 0.06 -3.18 -6.15
C GLY A 64 -0.04 -2.95 -7.66
N PHE A 65 -0.05 -1.69 -8.13
CA PHE A 65 -0.15 -1.37 -9.55
C PHE A 65 1.20 -1.55 -10.25
N ARG A 66 1.39 -2.72 -10.85
CA ARG A 66 2.62 -3.09 -11.56
C ARG A 66 2.93 -2.12 -12.71
N TYR A 67 4.20 -1.85 -12.93
CA TYR A 67 4.72 -0.85 -13.89
C TYR A 67 4.18 -0.98 -15.32
N ASP A 68 3.80 -2.18 -15.76
CA ASP A 68 3.32 -2.46 -17.11
C ASP A 68 1.79 -2.42 -17.25
N TYR A 69 1.02 -2.36 -16.14
CA TYR A 69 -0.45 -2.48 -16.17
C TYR A 69 -1.13 -1.38 -16.97
N ALA A 70 -0.67 -0.14 -16.86
CA ALA A 70 -1.27 0.97 -17.60
C ALA A 70 -1.23 0.73 -19.12
N LYS A 71 -0.09 0.27 -19.64
CA LYS A 71 0.07 -0.07 -21.06
C LYS A 71 -0.64 -1.36 -21.43
N ARG A 72 -0.53 -2.38 -20.60
CA ARG A 72 -1.09 -3.72 -20.82
C ARG A 72 -2.61 -3.71 -20.92
N TYR A 73 -3.26 -2.92 -20.07
CA TYR A 73 -4.72 -2.85 -19.96
C TYR A 73 -5.31 -1.57 -20.55
N HIS A 74 -4.53 -0.80 -21.31
CA HIS A 74 -5.01 0.43 -21.99
C HIS A 74 -5.69 1.42 -21.03
N ALA A 75 -4.99 1.77 -19.96
CA ALA A 75 -5.42 2.78 -18.98
C ALA A 75 -5.18 4.18 -19.58
N ASP A 76 -6.14 4.69 -20.36
CA ASP A 76 -5.94 5.83 -21.26
C ASP A 76 -5.67 7.15 -20.51
N HIS A 77 -6.29 7.38 -19.35
CA HIS A 77 -6.05 8.59 -18.55
C HIS A 77 -4.65 8.57 -17.91
N LEU A 78 -4.22 7.43 -17.37
CA LEU A 78 -2.87 7.24 -16.84
C LEU A 78 -1.82 7.39 -17.95
N LEU A 79 -2.05 6.85 -19.13
CA LEU A 79 -1.17 7.01 -20.29
C LEU A 79 -1.14 8.46 -20.79
N ALA A 80 -2.26 9.17 -20.75
CA ALA A 80 -2.33 10.59 -21.06
C ALA A 80 -1.55 11.43 -20.04
N LEU A 81 -1.66 11.11 -18.74
CA LEU A 81 -0.87 11.76 -17.69
C LEU A 81 0.64 11.55 -17.94
N ALA A 82 1.07 10.32 -18.25
CA ALA A 82 2.46 10.01 -18.60
C ALA A 82 2.97 10.79 -19.80
N ALA A 83 2.14 10.95 -20.83
CA ALA A 83 2.48 11.69 -22.06
C ALA A 83 2.57 13.22 -21.83
N GLN A 84 1.73 13.75 -20.91
CA GLN A 84 1.74 15.16 -20.55
C GLN A 84 2.90 15.57 -19.63
N GLY A 85 3.61 14.63 -19.03
CA GLY A 85 4.63 14.93 -18.05
C GLY A 85 5.81 13.98 -18.07
N ALA A 86 6.13 13.37 -16.97
CA ALA A 86 7.23 12.41 -16.78
C ALA A 86 6.72 11.03 -16.40
N SER A 87 7.43 9.99 -16.81
CA SER A 87 7.10 8.61 -16.47
C SER A 87 8.35 7.75 -16.30
N ALA A 88 8.22 6.63 -15.59
CA ALA A 88 9.21 5.57 -15.51
C ALA A 88 8.70 4.32 -16.28
N PRO A 89 8.96 4.20 -17.60
CA PRO A 89 8.40 3.12 -18.41
C PRO A 89 8.84 1.73 -17.99
N GLU A 90 10.03 1.60 -17.37
CA GLU A 90 10.58 0.35 -16.84
C GLU A 90 10.32 0.18 -15.34
N GLY A 91 9.53 1.09 -14.76
CA GLY A 91 9.05 1.05 -13.38
C GLY A 91 9.95 1.75 -12.37
N MET A 92 9.31 2.15 -11.27
CA MET A 92 9.96 2.59 -10.03
C MET A 92 10.29 1.35 -9.18
N LEU A 93 11.46 1.35 -8.56
CA LEU A 93 11.92 0.27 -7.69
C LEU A 93 11.37 0.48 -6.28
N PRO A 94 10.57 -0.44 -5.74
CA PRO A 94 10.21 -0.41 -4.33
C PRO A 94 11.43 -0.73 -3.46
N SER A 95 11.44 -0.20 -2.23
CA SER A 95 12.38 -0.62 -1.19
C SER A 95 12.10 -2.06 -0.77
N TYR A 96 13.13 -2.78 -0.34
CA TYR A 96 12.96 -4.12 0.21
C TYR A 96 12.53 -4.04 1.70
N PRO A 97 11.61 -4.89 2.14
CA PRO A 97 10.74 -5.76 1.33
C PRO A 97 9.68 -4.94 0.59
N SER A 98 9.34 -5.34 -0.65
CA SER A 98 8.33 -4.68 -1.47
C SER A 98 6.91 -4.96 -0.94
N ILE A 99 6.63 -4.43 0.26
CA ILE A 99 5.40 -4.60 1.04
C ILE A 99 4.76 -3.24 1.27
N THR A 100 3.44 -3.19 1.39
CA THR A 100 2.60 -1.98 1.42
C THR A 100 3.08 -0.94 2.46
N PHE A 101 3.13 -1.29 3.75
CA PHE A 101 3.43 -0.32 4.81
C PHE A 101 4.86 0.24 4.71
N PRO A 102 5.92 -0.60 4.57
CA PRO A 102 7.27 -0.11 4.35
C PRO A 102 7.35 0.87 3.18
N ASN A 103 6.79 0.51 2.02
CA ASN A 103 6.97 1.29 0.80
C ASN A 103 6.17 2.59 0.77
N HIS A 104 4.91 2.59 1.21
CA HIS A 104 4.17 3.83 1.36
C HIS A 104 4.87 4.81 2.31
N TYR A 105 5.48 4.28 3.38
CA TYR A 105 6.18 5.11 4.34
C TYR A 105 7.55 5.58 3.83
N SER A 106 8.27 4.74 3.08
CA SER A 106 9.50 5.14 2.36
C SER A 106 9.26 6.30 1.39
N ILE A 107 8.19 6.23 0.59
CA ILE A 107 7.81 7.26 -0.39
C ILE A 107 7.63 8.63 0.28
N VAL A 108 7.03 8.68 1.46
CA VAL A 108 6.71 9.95 2.15
C VAL A 108 7.73 10.38 3.17
N THR A 109 8.77 9.60 3.44
CA THR A 109 9.87 9.95 4.36
C THR A 109 11.22 10.09 3.67
N GLY A 110 11.38 9.50 2.47
CA GLY A 110 12.65 9.42 1.77
C GLY A 110 13.66 8.53 2.46
N LEU A 111 13.21 7.60 3.32
CA LEU A 111 14.05 6.69 4.08
C LEU A 111 13.76 5.24 3.69
N TYR A 112 14.78 4.38 3.77
CA TYR A 112 14.58 2.94 3.66
C TYR A 112 13.90 2.37 4.92
N PRO A 113 13.28 1.18 4.84
CA PRO A 113 12.60 0.55 5.98
C PRO A 113 13.48 0.39 7.22
N GLU A 114 14.77 0.10 7.05
CA GLU A 114 15.73 -0.01 8.14
C GLU A 114 15.91 1.31 8.90
N HIS A 115 15.78 2.45 8.24
CA HIS A 115 15.94 3.78 8.83
C HIS A 115 14.65 4.35 9.41
N HIS A 116 13.50 4.19 8.73
CA HIS A 116 12.24 4.68 9.28
C HIS A 116 11.54 3.68 10.23
N GLY A 117 12.00 2.42 10.27
CA GLY A 117 11.61 1.42 11.26
C GLY A 117 10.26 0.72 11.03
N ILE A 118 9.53 1.02 9.96
CA ILE A 118 8.35 0.25 9.51
C ILE A 118 8.85 -0.79 8.51
N VAL A 119 9.28 -1.93 9.02
CA VAL A 119 10.02 -2.95 8.25
C VAL A 119 9.11 -3.99 7.59
N ALA A 120 7.85 -4.06 8.00
CA ALA A 120 6.81 -4.93 7.43
C ALA A 120 5.42 -4.38 7.80
N ASN A 121 4.33 -4.99 7.26
CA ASN A 121 2.95 -4.69 7.67
C ASN A 121 2.71 -5.05 9.15
N SER A 122 3.42 -6.07 9.64
CA SER A 122 3.46 -6.44 11.07
C SER A 122 4.86 -6.94 11.42
N PHE A 123 5.38 -6.51 12.56
CA PHE A 123 6.72 -6.88 13.05
C PHE A 123 6.79 -6.79 14.58
N TYR A 124 7.74 -7.48 15.18
CA TYR A 124 8.03 -7.37 16.61
C TYR A 124 9.21 -6.40 16.83
N ASP A 125 9.09 -5.55 17.84
CA ASP A 125 10.17 -4.67 18.29
C ASP A 125 10.84 -5.27 19.54
N PRO A 126 12.06 -5.78 19.45
CA PRO A 126 12.75 -6.39 20.60
C PRO A 126 13.01 -5.43 21.77
N ALA A 127 13.23 -4.14 21.49
CA ALA A 127 13.46 -3.13 22.53
C ALA A 127 12.18 -2.78 23.27
N ARG A 128 11.06 -2.66 22.57
CA ARG A 128 9.73 -2.39 23.15
C ARG A 128 9.08 -3.65 23.72
N LYS A 129 9.50 -4.83 23.26
CA LYS A 129 8.86 -6.14 23.53
C LYS A 129 7.37 -6.14 23.15
N GLN A 130 7.06 -5.49 22.03
CA GLN A 130 5.71 -5.30 21.51
C GLN A 130 5.68 -5.61 20.03
N THR A 131 4.50 -6.00 19.53
CA THR A 131 4.26 -6.21 18.11
C THR A 131 3.50 -5.02 17.54
N TYR A 132 4.04 -4.45 16.45
CA TYR A 132 3.28 -3.58 15.55
C TYR A 132 2.44 -4.44 14.63
N SER A 133 1.20 -4.05 14.37
CA SER A 133 0.33 -4.69 13.38
C SER A 133 -0.54 -3.65 12.69
N TYR A 134 -0.59 -3.70 11.36
CA TYR A 134 -1.49 -2.85 10.56
C TYR A 134 -2.98 -3.14 10.80
N HIS A 135 -3.32 -4.28 11.39
CA HIS A 135 -4.68 -4.62 11.84
C HIS A 135 -5.05 -4.02 13.19
N ASP A 136 -4.07 -3.52 13.94
CA ASP A 136 -4.29 -2.92 15.25
C ASP A 136 -4.30 -1.40 15.16
N SER A 137 -5.47 -0.81 15.31
CA SER A 137 -5.66 0.64 15.26
C SER A 137 -4.86 1.41 16.32
N GLN A 138 -4.47 0.78 17.44
CA GLN A 138 -3.61 1.39 18.44
C GLN A 138 -2.18 1.50 17.92
N SER A 139 -1.65 0.43 17.35
CA SER A 139 -0.33 0.44 16.71
C SER A 139 -0.28 1.44 15.55
N VAL A 140 -1.29 1.42 14.67
CA VAL A 140 -1.36 2.32 13.51
C VAL A 140 -1.45 3.80 13.93
N GLY A 141 -2.14 4.10 15.03
CA GLY A 141 -2.34 5.47 15.54
C GLY A 141 -1.21 5.98 16.43
N ASP A 142 -0.26 5.14 16.86
CA ASP A 142 0.84 5.52 17.74
C ASP A 142 2.05 6.01 16.95
N GLY A 143 2.26 7.33 16.92
CA GLY A 143 3.36 7.98 16.20
C GLY A 143 4.76 7.54 16.62
N THR A 144 4.91 6.90 17.78
CA THR A 144 6.23 6.45 18.29
C THR A 144 6.78 5.21 17.56
N TRP A 145 5.98 4.53 16.74
CA TRP A 145 6.45 3.46 15.87
C TRP A 145 7.20 3.97 14.64
N TYR A 146 6.91 5.18 14.21
CA TYR A 146 7.26 5.75 12.92
C TYR A 146 8.49 6.67 13.02
N GLY A 147 9.60 6.27 12.43
CA GLY A 147 10.79 7.12 12.30
C GLY A 147 10.69 8.06 11.09
N GLY A 148 11.63 8.98 10.97
CA GLY A 148 11.63 9.95 9.87
C GLY A 148 10.60 11.08 10.04
N THR A 149 10.52 11.95 9.03
CA THR A 149 9.60 13.09 8.99
C THR A 149 8.76 13.00 7.72
N PRO A 150 7.52 12.48 7.78
CA PRO A 150 6.67 12.38 6.59
C PRO A 150 6.35 13.72 5.96
N LEU A 151 6.07 13.77 4.66
CA LEU A 151 5.78 14.99 3.89
C LEU A 151 4.69 15.86 4.55
N TRP A 152 3.62 15.27 5.08
CA TRP A 152 2.57 16.03 5.77
C TRP A 152 3.07 16.65 7.08
N VAL A 153 3.92 15.94 7.85
CA VAL A 153 4.50 16.48 9.08
C VAL A 153 5.44 17.62 8.73
N LEU A 154 6.28 17.45 7.72
CA LEU A 154 7.19 18.48 7.23
C LEU A 154 6.43 19.74 6.78
N ALA A 155 5.36 19.55 5.97
CA ALA A 155 4.51 20.64 5.49
C ALA A 155 3.89 21.42 6.67
N GLU A 156 3.25 20.72 7.62
CA GLU A 156 2.62 21.35 8.78
C GLU A 156 3.63 22.10 9.66
N GLN A 157 4.82 21.51 9.91
CA GLN A 157 5.88 22.14 10.69
C GLN A 157 6.43 23.40 10.03
N GLN A 158 6.36 23.50 8.69
CA GLN A 158 6.78 24.68 7.92
C GLN A 158 5.61 25.64 7.60
N GLY A 159 4.46 25.47 8.25
CA GLY A 159 3.32 26.37 8.14
C GLY A 159 2.47 26.14 6.88
N MET A 160 2.60 25.02 6.20
CA MET A 160 1.83 24.61 5.04
C MET A 160 0.80 23.55 5.45
N ARG A 161 -0.47 23.74 5.09
CA ARG A 161 -1.54 22.77 5.44
C ARG A 161 -1.46 21.55 4.53
N SER A 162 -1.74 20.38 5.13
CA SER A 162 -1.73 19.10 4.46
C SER A 162 -3.05 18.33 4.64
N ALA A 163 -3.33 17.41 3.72
CA ALA A 163 -4.46 16.50 3.80
C ALA A 163 -4.03 15.07 3.43
N SER A 164 -4.64 14.08 4.08
CA SER A 164 -4.38 12.68 3.76
C SER A 164 -5.67 11.87 3.66
N PHE A 165 -5.86 11.23 2.52
CA PHE A 165 -6.90 10.26 2.31
C PHE A 165 -6.29 8.85 2.31
N PHE A 166 -6.22 8.23 3.50
CA PHE A 166 -5.78 6.86 3.74
C PHE A 166 -4.30 6.53 3.48
N TRP A 167 -3.38 7.43 3.70
CA TRP A 167 -1.96 7.09 3.57
C TRP A 167 -1.40 6.44 4.85
N VAL A 168 -0.49 5.46 4.69
CA VAL A 168 0.18 4.78 5.80
C VAL A 168 0.87 5.78 6.73
N GLY A 169 0.57 5.72 8.03
CA GLY A 169 1.11 6.62 9.05
C GLY A 169 0.38 7.94 9.21
N SER A 170 -0.57 8.31 8.31
CA SER A 170 -1.26 9.62 8.41
C SER A 170 -2.26 9.71 9.56
N GLU A 171 -2.65 8.58 10.14
CA GLU A 171 -3.51 8.54 11.33
C GLU A 171 -2.74 8.76 12.64
N ALA A 172 -1.42 8.59 12.61
CA ALA A 172 -0.55 8.68 13.77
C ALA A 172 -0.07 10.13 14.00
N ASP A 173 0.15 10.49 15.27
CA ASP A 173 0.71 11.77 15.67
C ASP A 173 2.25 11.76 15.63
N ILE A 174 2.78 11.52 14.45
CA ILE A 174 4.21 11.44 14.24
C ILE A 174 4.87 12.77 14.59
N GLN A 175 5.82 12.75 15.52
CA GLN A 175 6.42 13.97 16.09
C GLN A 175 5.39 14.94 16.68
N GLY A 176 4.26 14.41 17.19
CA GLY A 176 3.15 15.22 17.72
C GLY A 176 2.33 15.96 16.65
N THR A 177 2.44 15.56 15.37
CA THR A 177 1.83 16.27 14.25
C THR A 177 1.07 15.30 13.35
N ARG A 178 -0.21 15.56 13.09
CA ARG A 178 -1.04 14.91 12.08
C ARG A 178 -1.30 15.86 10.92
N PRO A 179 -1.75 15.37 9.75
CA PRO A 179 -2.27 16.26 8.70
C PRO A 179 -3.41 17.13 9.24
N THR A 180 -3.57 18.36 8.73
CA THR A 180 -4.72 19.22 9.05
C THR A 180 -6.04 18.51 8.75
N TYR A 181 -6.11 17.77 7.62
CA TYR A 181 -7.29 16.97 7.26
C TYR A 181 -6.86 15.53 7.03
N TYR A 182 -7.54 14.58 7.68
CA TYR A 182 -7.28 13.17 7.42
C TYR A 182 -8.52 12.31 7.69
N LEU A 183 -8.50 11.08 7.19
CA LEU A 183 -9.50 10.06 7.49
C LEU A 183 -8.80 8.82 8.06
N LYS A 184 -9.45 8.15 9.00
CA LYS A 184 -9.05 6.80 9.40
C LYS A 184 -9.41 5.82 8.31
N PHE A 185 -8.54 4.87 8.06
CA PHE A 185 -8.70 3.90 6.97
C PHE A 185 -10.01 3.10 7.11
N ASP A 186 -10.78 3.09 6.04
CA ASP A 186 -11.92 2.20 5.85
C ASP A 186 -11.97 1.76 4.38
N GLY A 187 -11.59 0.50 4.12
CA GLY A 187 -11.57 -0.06 2.76
C GLY A 187 -12.91 -0.09 2.05
N ARG A 188 -14.04 0.09 2.79
CA ARG A 188 -15.39 0.18 2.22
C ARG A 188 -15.72 1.56 1.65
N PHE A 189 -14.84 2.55 1.86
CA PHE A 189 -15.07 3.92 1.37
C PHE A 189 -14.99 3.93 -0.16
N PRO A 190 -16.07 4.31 -0.88
CA PRO A 190 -16.11 4.25 -2.33
C PRO A 190 -15.07 5.15 -2.99
N ASN A 191 -14.36 4.65 -4.00
CA ASN A 191 -13.33 5.39 -4.73
C ASN A 191 -13.81 6.74 -5.29
N PRO A 192 -15.02 6.85 -5.91
CA PRO A 192 -15.56 8.13 -6.34
C PRO A 192 -15.60 9.19 -5.23
N LYS A 193 -15.96 8.77 -4.02
CA LYS A 193 -16.05 9.68 -2.87
C LYS A 193 -14.68 10.13 -2.35
N ARG A 194 -13.63 9.31 -2.55
CA ARG A 194 -12.25 9.71 -2.23
C ARG A 194 -11.81 10.86 -3.14
N VAL A 195 -12.05 10.74 -4.45
CA VAL A 195 -11.76 11.80 -5.44
C VAL A 195 -12.59 13.06 -5.15
N GLU A 196 -13.91 12.93 -4.91
CA GLU A 196 -14.77 14.07 -4.55
C GLU A 196 -14.23 14.84 -3.33
N GLN A 197 -13.73 14.13 -2.31
CA GLN A 197 -13.17 14.76 -1.12
C GLN A 197 -11.87 15.50 -1.41
N VAL A 198 -10.96 14.94 -2.22
CA VAL A 198 -9.73 15.62 -2.65
C VAL A 198 -10.07 16.90 -3.41
N LEU A 199 -11.01 16.85 -4.35
CA LEU A 199 -11.48 18.02 -5.08
C LEU A 199 -12.18 19.03 -4.18
N ALA A 200 -12.89 18.59 -3.12
CA ALA A 200 -13.47 19.48 -2.13
C ALA A 200 -12.38 20.23 -1.33
N TRP A 201 -11.26 19.59 -1.02
CA TRP A 201 -10.13 20.28 -0.37
C TRP A 201 -9.50 21.35 -1.26
N LEU A 202 -9.41 21.13 -2.57
CA LEU A 202 -8.92 22.14 -3.53
C LEU A 202 -9.84 23.38 -3.62
N ARG A 203 -11.14 23.25 -3.28
CA ARG A 203 -12.12 24.34 -3.28
C ARG A 203 -12.11 25.18 -1.99
N LEU A 204 -11.35 24.78 -0.96
CA LEU A 204 -11.21 25.56 0.26
C LEU A 204 -10.57 26.92 -0.01
N PRO A 205 -10.85 27.96 0.82
CA PRO A 205 -10.12 29.22 0.77
C PRO A 205 -8.60 29.01 0.86
N PRO A 206 -7.77 29.85 0.21
CA PRO A 206 -6.32 29.67 0.17
C PRO A 206 -5.67 29.43 1.53
N GLU A 207 -6.14 30.12 2.58
CA GLU A 207 -5.61 30.01 3.93
C GLU A 207 -5.84 28.64 4.56
N ARG A 208 -6.84 27.88 4.07
CA ARG A 208 -7.22 26.56 4.60
C ARG A 208 -6.98 25.43 3.60
N ARG A 209 -6.64 25.75 2.36
CA ARG A 209 -6.42 24.78 1.29
C ARG A 209 -5.12 24.02 1.54
N PRO A 210 -5.14 22.69 1.60
CA PRO A 210 -3.91 21.91 1.73
C PRO A 210 -3.08 21.96 0.45
N HIS A 211 -1.78 22.22 0.59
CA HIS A 211 -0.84 22.21 -0.53
C HIS A 211 -0.25 20.82 -0.78
N MET A 212 -0.14 19.99 0.26
CA MET A 212 0.26 18.59 0.17
C MET A 212 -0.96 17.70 0.43
N ILE A 213 -1.35 16.91 -0.58
CA ILE A 213 -2.48 15.99 -0.47
C ILE A 213 -2.01 14.59 -0.84
N THR A 214 -2.34 13.59 -0.01
CA THR A 214 -2.15 12.19 -0.34
C THR A 214 -3.48 11.49 -0.54
N LEU A 215 -3.54 10.53 -1.50
CA LEU A 215 -4.72 9.75 -1.85
C LEU A 215 -4.31 8.31 -2.13
N TYR A 216 -5.04 7.35 -1.57
CA TYR A 216 -4.73 5.91 -1.66
C TYR A 216 -5.90 5.09 -2.17
N PHE A 217 -5.58 4.10 -3.01
CA PHE A 217 -6.49 3.08 -3.53
C PHE A 217 -5.86 1.68 -3.43
N SER A 218 -6.65 0.66 -3.08
CA SER A 218 -6.19 -0.72 -2.83
C SER A 218 -6.68 -1.76 -3.83
N ASP A 219 -7.36 -1.35 -4.89
CA ASP A 219 -8.16 -2.24 -5.74
C ASP A 219 -7.29 -3.24 -6.52
N THR A 220 -6.17 -2.77 -7.09
CA THR A 220 -5.25 -3.61 -7.88
C THR A 220 -4.53 -4.64 -7.04
N ASP A 221 -4.09 -4.27 -5.82
CA ASP A 221 -3.48 -5.19 -4.86
C ASP A 221 -4.47 -6.29 -4.44
N THR A 222 -5.66 -5.89 -4.01
CA THR A 222 -6.72 -6.82 -3.59
C THR A 222 -7.09 -7.81 -4.69
N ALA A 223 -7.22 -7.34 -5.95
CA ALA A 223 -7.49 -8.20 -7.09
C ALA A 223 -6.32 -9.12 -7.41
N GLY A 224 -5.08 -8.60 -7.34
CA GLY A 224 -3.85 -9.33 -7.59
C GLY A 224 -3.66 -10.52 -6.64
N HIS A 225 -3.82 -10.30 -5.35
CA HIS A 225 -3.73 -11.38 -4.35
C HIS A 225 -4.77 -12.47 -4.57
N ARG A 226 -6.00 -12.08 -4.89
CA ARG A 226 -7.13 -13.01 -4.95
C ARG A 226 -7.21 -13.78 -6.25
N TYR A 227 -6.92 -13.13 -7.38
CA TYR A 227 -7.17 -13.66 -8.71
C TYR A 227 -5.90 -13.81 -9.56
N GLY A 228 -4.77 -13.30 -9.07
CA GLY A 228 -3.50 -13.27 -9.79
C GLY A 228 -3.29 -11.99 -10.60
N PRO A 229 -2.00 -11.64 -10.84
CA PRO A 229 -1.62 -10.36 -11.45
C PRO A 229 -2.09 -10.19 -12.90
N ASP A 230 -2.40 -11.27 -13.59
CA ASP A 230 -2.76 -11.26 -15.01
C ASP A 230 -4.25 -11.57 -15.26
N SER A 231 -5.06 -11.50 -14.19
CA SER A 231 -6.49 -11.82 -14.24
C SER A 231 -7.34 -10.69 -14.86
N SER A 232 -8.53 -11.05 -15.35
CA SER A 232 -9.52 -10.05 -15.79
C SER A 232 -9.97 -9.13 -14.67
N GLN A 233 -9.97 -9.61 -13.42
CA GLN A 233 -10.32 -8.80 -12.24
C GLN A 233 -9.28 -7.70 -11.97
N VAL A 234 -7.99 -7.97 -12.22
CA VAL A 234 -6.96 -6.92 -12.20
C VAL A 234 -7.18 -5.93 -13.33
N ALA A 235 -7.51 -6.39 -14.55
CA ALA A 235 -7.84 -5.49 -15.65
C ALA A 235 -9.04 -4.58 -15.32
N ASP A 236 -10.11 -5.13 -14.71
CA ASP A 236 -11.27 -4.38 -14.27
C ASP A 236 -10.90 -3.33 -13.20
N ALA A 237 -10.06 -3.69 -12.23
CA ALA A 237 -9.55 -2.77 -11.21
C ALA A 237 -8.72 -1.64 -11.83
N VAL A 238 -7.86 -1.95 -12.79
CA VAL A 238 -7.08 -0.94 -13.54
C VAL A 238 -7.99 0.05 -14.25
N HIS A 239 -9.02 -0.43 -14.97
CA HIS A 239 -9.95 0.45 -15.68
C HIS A 239 -10.78 1.33 -14.73
N GLN A 240 -11.20 0.79 -13.58
CA GLN A 240 -11.92 1.57 -12.57
C GLN A 240 -11.03 2.69 -12.02
N LEU A 241 -9.79 2.36 -11.64
CA LEU A 241 -8.84 3.35 -11.12
C LEU A 241 -8.43 4.37 -12.18
N ASP A 242 -8.26 3.96 -13.43
CA ASP A 242 -8.00 4.87 -14.55
C ASP A 242 -9.13 5.90 -14.71
N GLY A 243 -10.40 5.46 -14.60
CA GLY A 243 -11.54 6.37 -14.60
C GLY A 243 -11.54 7.36 -13.43
N GLU A 244 -11.10 6.94 -12.22
CA GLU A 244 -10.97 7.83 -11.08
C GLU A 244 -9.83 8.86 -11.26
N ILE A 245 -8.71 8.44 -11.86
CA ILE A 245 -7.63 9.36 -12.21
C ILE A 245 -8.09 10.37 -13.27
N GLY A 246 -8.86 9.93 -14.28
CA GLY A 246 -9.45 10.84 -15.26
C GLY A 246 -10.31 11.91 -14.60
N ARG A 247 -11.22 11.52 -13.68
CA ARG A 247 -12.05 12.47 -12.92
C ARG A 247 -11.25 13.42 -12.05
N LEU A 248 -10.15 12.94 -11.45
CA LEU A 248 -9.25 13.79 -10.67
C LEU A 248 -8.55 14.82 -11.56
N MET A 249 -8.06 14.41 -12.73
CA MET A 249 -7.42 15.30 -13.72
C MET A 249 -8.38 16.38 -14.21
N ASP A 250 -9.63 16.01 -14.52
CA ASP A 250 -10.66 16.97 -14.93
C ASP A 250 -10.96 17.98 -13.81
N GLY A 251 -11.13 17.53 -12.58
CA GLY A 251 -11.38 18.41 -11.44
C GLY A 251 -10.19 19.32 -11.09
N ILE A 252 -8.95 18.86 -11.28
CA ILE A 252 -7.74 19.70 -11.16
C ILE A 252 -7.77 20.80 -12.23
N LYS A 253 -8.04 20.45 -13.46
CA LYS A 253 -8.15 21.42 -14.58
C LYS A 253 -9.25 22.45 -14.33
N GLU A 254 -10.41 22.04 -13.84
CA GLU A 254 -11.52 22.95 -13.48
C GLU A 254 -11.18 23.88 -12.32
N SER A 255 -10.26 23.50 -11.43
CA SER A 255 -9.87 24.32 -10.29
C SER A 255 -9.02 25.55 -10.64
N ASP A 256 -8.38 25.55 -11.82
CA ASP A 256 -7.43 26.56 -12.29
C ASP A 256 -6.26 26.80 -11.31
N LEU A 257 -5.94 25.79 -10.49
CA LEU A 257 -4.84 25.85 -9.53
C LEU A 257 -3.56 25.22 -10.12
N PRO A 258 -2.37 25.71 -9.72
CA PRO A 258 -1.10 25.10 -10.11
C PRO A 258 -0.86 23.78 -9.31
N VAL A 259 -1.45 22.70 -9.80
CA VAL A 259 -1.37 21.37 -9.15
C VAL A 259 -0.45 20.46 -9.94
N ASP A 260 0.55 19.92 -9.28
CA ASP A 260 1.33 18.78 -9.76
C ASP A 260 0.70 17.48 -9.27
N LEU A 261 0.29 16.64 -10.20
CA LEU A 261 -0.28 15.33 -9.93
C LEU A 261 0.80 14.27 -10.11
N ILE A 262 1.08 13.52 -9.06
CA ILE A 262 1.99 12.38 -9.05
C ILE A 262 1.17 11.13 -8.76
N VAL A 263 1.16 10.18 -9.70
CA VAL A 263 0.49 8.88 -9.55
C VAL A 263 1.54 7.79 -9.58
N LEU A 264 1.59 7.00 -8.52
CA LEU A 264 2.56 5.92 -8.36
C LEU A 264 1.89 4.70 -7.70
N ALA A 265 2.65 3.65 -7.51
CA ALA A 265 2.32 2.55 -6.62
C ALA A 265 3.49 2.29 -5.66
N ASP A 266 3.21 1.59 -4.60
CA ASP A 266 4.20 1.19 -3.60
C ASP A 266 5.03 -0.02 -4.05
N HIS A 267 4.40 -0.96 -4.77
CA HIS A 267 4.99 -2.15 -5.39
C HIS A 267 4.14 -2.65 -6.56
N GLY A 268 4.60 -3.69 -7.22
CA GLY A 268 3.83 -4.45 -8.19
C GLY A 268 3.27 -5.75 -7.61
N MET A 269 3.04 -6.75 -8.46
CA MET A 269 2.42 -8.04 -8.09
C MET A 269 2.98 -9.15 -8.98
N ALA A 270 3.37 -10.28 -8.39
CA ALA A 270 3.83 -11.47 -9.11
C ALA A 270 2.95 -12.68 -8.84
N GLU A 271 2.79 -13.56 -9.82
CA GLU A 271 2.10 -14.83 -9.64
C GLU A 271 2.93 -15.75 -8.75
N VAL A 272 2.30 -16.33 -7.72
CA VAL A 272 2.96 -17.28 -6.81
C VAL A 272 3.29 -18.58 -7.53
N LYS A 273 4.53 -19.01 -7.43
CA LYS A 273 5.03 -20.22 -8.09
C LYS A 273 5.11 -21.40 -7.12
N GLY A 274 4.53 -22.51 -7.55
CA GLY A 274 4.66 -23.80 -6.86
C GLY A 274 3.92 -23.91 -5.55
N ALA A 275 4.26 -24.95 -4.76
CA ALA A 275 3.71 -25.14 -3.43
C ALA A 275 4.39 -24.22 -2.40
N PRO A 276 3.70 -23.87 -1.30
CA PRO A 276 4.29 -23.12 -0.20
C PRO A 276 5.57 -23.77 0.32
N ILE A 277 6.53 -22.94 0.67
CA ILE A 277 7.77 -23.36 1.30
C ILE A 277 7.60 -23.21 2.81
N HIS A 278 7.71 -24.32 3.54
CA HIS A 278 7.63 -24.35 4.99
C HIS A 278 9.06 -24.47 5.57
N LEU A 279 9.49 -23.45 6.32
CA LEU A 279 10.88 -23.37 6.80
C LEU A 279 11.25 -24.47 7.79
N ASP A 280 10.29 -25.04 8.53
CA ASP A 280 10.50 -26.20 9.40
C ASP A 280 11.04 -27.43 8.64
N GLN A 281 10.68 -27.60 7.37
CA GLN A 281 11.20 -28.67 6.50
C GLN A 281 12.69 -28.52 6.16
N TYR A 282 13.23 -27.32 6.42
CA TYR A 282 14.64 -26.96 6.18
C TYR A 282 15.44 -26.83 7.48
N GLY A 283 14.88 -27.33 8.61
CA GLY A 283 15.55 -27.37 9.90
C GLY A 283 15.30 -26.16 10.79
N PHE A 284 14.38 -25.26 10.41
CA PHE A 284 13.97 -24.18 11.29
C PHE A 284 13.30 -24.72 12.57
N ASN A 285 13.79 -24.28 13.73
CA ASN A 285 13.24 -24.65 15.03
C ASN A 285 12.71 -23.41 15.76
N ARG A 286 11.42 -23.32 15.87
CA ARG A 286 10.66 -22.22 16.47
C ARG A 286 10.97 -22.01 17.96
N SER A 287 11.41 -23.06 18.69
CA SER A 287 11.63 -22.97 20.14
C SER A 287 12.74 -21.99 20.57
N GLY A 288 13.66 -21.64 19.66
CA GLY A 288 14.71 -20.64 19.85
C GLY A 288 14.26 -19.18 19.70
N PHE A 289 12.99 -18.91 19.41
CA PHE A 289 12.51 -17.59 19.08
C PHE A 289 11.52 -17.03 20.09
N SER A 290 11.71 -15.75 20.47
CA SER A 290 10.81 -15.01 21.37
C SER A 290 9.53 -14.60 20.67
N ALA A 291 9.64 -14.22 19.39
CA ALA A 291 8.52 -13.87 18.52
C ALA A 291 8.83 -14.29 17.09
N ILE A 292 7.77 -14.53 16.33
CA ILE A 292 7.77 -14.78 14.89
C ILE A 292 6.57 -14.03 14.34
N VAL A 293 6.81 -13.07 13.45
CA VAL A 293 5.77 -12.23 12.87
C VAL A 293 6.01 -12.10 11.37
N GLY A 294 5.14 -12.66 10.55
CA GLY A 294 5.39 -12.80 9.11
C GLY A 294 6.68 -13.60 8.87
N LEU A 295 7.61 -13.06 8.09
CA LEU A 295 8.96 -13.62 7.91
C LEU A 295 9.99 -13.09 8.92
N GLY A 296 9.60 -12.21 9.84
CA GLY A 296 10.47 -11.71 10.90
C GLY A 296 10.71 -12.75 11.99
N LEU A 297 11.96 -13.14 12.18
CA LEU A 297 12.43 -14.12 13.14
C LEU A 297 13.15 -13.41 14.29
N TYR A 298 12.63 -13.46 15.52
CA TYR A 298 13.19 -12.73 16.67
C TYR A 298 13.73 -13.72 17.69
N PRO A 299 15.05 -14.03 17.65
CA PRO A 299 15.67 -15.07 18.46
C PRO A 299 15.70 -14.69 19.95
N LYS A 300 15.77 -15.69 20.82
CA LYS A 300 16.01 -15.51 22.26
C LYS A 300 17.45 -15.17 22.58
N SER A 301 18.38 -15.64 21.74
CA SER A 301 19.81 -15.41 21.85
C SER A 301 20.48 -15.36 20.48
N ASP A 302 21.71 -14.85 20.41
CA ASP A 302 22.51 -14.86 19.18
C ASP A 302 22.82 -16.30 18.73
N ASP A 303 23.03 -17.23 19.68
CA ASP A 303 23.23 -18.65 19.42
C ASP A 303 21.98 -19.30 18.77
N ASP A 304 20.77 -18.89 19.14
CA ASP A 304 19.55 -19.36 18.50
C ASP A 304 19.41 -18.82 17.07
N ALA A 305 19.81 -17.58 16.81
CA ALA A 305 19.87 -17.01 15.47
C ALA A 305 20.88 -17.76 14.59
N GLU A 306 22.09 -18.03 15.13
CA GLU A 306 23.14 -18.77 14.42
C GLU A 306 22.69 -20.18 14.08
N LYS A 307 22.09 -20.90 15.02
CA LYS A 307 21.56 -22.25 14.79
C LYS A 307 20.51 -22.27 13.69
N ALA A 308 19.60 -21.30 13.67
CA ALA A 308 18.58 -21.22 12.64
C ALA A 308 19.19 -20.89 11.27
N TYR A 309 20.16 -19.96 11.22
CA TYR A 309 20.91 -19.64 10.01
C TYR A 309 21.61 -20.87 9.44
N GLU A 310 22.43 -21.56 10.26
CA GLU A 310 23.18 -22.75 9.84
C GLU A 310 22.26 -23.91 9.41
N ALA A 311 21.09 -24.05 10.04
CA ALA A 311 20.10 -25.07 9.68
C ALA A 311 19.52 -24.85 8.30
N MET A 312 19.25 -23.59 7.92
CA MET A 312 18.49 -23.25 6.69
C MET A 312 19.36 -22.81 5.52
N ARG A 313 20.57 -22.24 5.76
CA ARG A 313 21.41 -21.70 4.69
C ARG A 313 21.77 -22.74 3.65
N GLY A 314 21.63 -22.41 2.38
CA GLY A 314 21.98 -23.28 1.26
C GLY A 314 21.12 -24.54 1.13
N LYS A 315 20.01 -24.67 1.87
CA LYS A 315 19.13 -25.84 1.81
C LYS A 315 18.13 -25.79 0.66
N SER A 316 17.94 -24.62 0.05
CA SER A 316 17.02 -24.42 -1.07
C SER A 316 17.57 -23.36 -2.03
N ASP A 317 17.26 -23.49 -3.30
CA ASP A 317 17.49 -22.46 -4.32
C ASP A 317 16.34 -21.41 -4.37
N LYS A 318 15.24 -21.69 -3.68
CA LYS A 318 14.03 -20.85 -3.67
C LYS A 318 14.08 -19.71 -2.67
N PHE A 319 14.98 -19.76 -1.69
CA PHE A 319 15.23 -18.67 -0.74
C PHE A 319 16.70 -18.64 -0.32
N ALA A 320 17.15 -17.46 0.05
CA ALA A 320 18.41 -17.25 0.74
C ALA A 320 18.15 -16.95 2.21
N VAL A 321 19.10 -17.28 3.08
CA VAL A 321 19.06 -16.94 4.50
C VAL A 321 20.37 -16.22 4.84
N TYR A 322 20.22 -15.12 5.57
CA TYR A 322 21.36 -14.29 5.99
C TYR A 322 21.26 -14.02 7.50
N ARG A 323 22.39 -13.94 8.20
CA ARG A 323 22.40 -13.18 9.45
C ARG A 323 22.09 -11.73 9.09
N ARG A 324 21.33 -11.01 9.91
CA ARG A 324 20.88 -9.65 9.55
C ARG A 324 22.03 -8.77 9.05
N ALA A 325 23.13 -8.66 9.78
CA ALA A 325 24.31 -7.88 9.38
C ALA A 325 25.02 -8.38 8.10
N GLN A 326 24.57 -9.47 7.49
CA GLN A 326 25.11 -10.05 6.27
C GLN A 326 24.12 -9.98 5.09
N VAL A 327 22.96 -9.37 5.29
CA VAL A 327 22.01 -9.08 4.22
C VAL A 327 22.73 -8.22 3.17
N PRO A 328 22.60 -8.51 1.87
CA PRO A 328 23.23 -7.71 0.83
C PRO A 328 22.89 -6.22 0.95
N ALA A 329 23.91 -5.37 0.99
CA ALA A 329 23.77 -3.94 1.27
C ALA A 329 22.79 -3.21 0.33
N TYR A 330 22.64 -3.68 -0.93
CA TYR A 330 21.70 -3.09 -1.89
C TYR A 330 20.22 -3.28 -1.51
N LEU A 331 19.91 -4.16 -0.55
CA LEU A 331 18.55 -4.35 -0.03
C LEU A 331 18.19 -3.32 1.05
N HIS A 332 19.18 -2.63 1.64
CA HIS A 332 18.94 -1.67 2.72
C HIS A 332 18.06 -2.25 3.82
N PHE A 333 18.48 -3.43 4.33
CA PHE A 333 17.69 -4.22 5.27
C PHE A 333 18.64 -5.05 6.18
N ASP A 334 19.61 -4.39 6.82
CA ASP A 334 20.66 -5.06 7.57
C ASP A 334 20.94 -4.47 8.96
N SER A 335 20.30 -3.35 9.31
CA SER A 335 20.68 -2.55 10.47
C SER A 335 19.61 -2.47 11.57
N ASN A 336 18.31 -2.64 11.25
CA ASN A 336 17.23 -2.45 12.21
C ASN A 336 16.86 -3.76 12.94
N PRO A 337 16.85 -3.79 14.29
CA PRO A 337 16.46 -4.99 15.05
C PRO A 337 15.04 -5.49 14.76
N ARG A 338 14.15 -4.63 14.25
CA ARG A 338 12.77 -4.99 13.85
C ARG A 338 12.71 -5.91 12.62
N GLU A 339 13.78 -6.01 11.84
CA GLU A 339 13.89 -6.91 10.68
C GLU A 339 13.97 -8.39 11.09
N GLY A 340 14.37 -8.66 12.35
CA GLY A 340 14.64 -10.01 12.83
C GLY A 340 16.05 -10.50 12.50
N ASP A 341 16.37 -11.73 12.93
CA ASP A 341 17.64 -12.41 12.65
C ASP A 341 17.46 -13.92 12.88
N PRO A 342 17.74 -14.81 11.91
CA PRO A 342 18.16 -14.51 10.55
C PRO A 342 17.05 -13.93 9.67
N VAL A 343 17.46 -13.28 8.58
CA VAL A 343 16.56 -12.77 7.54
C VAL A 343 16.42 -13.80 6.43
N VAL A 344 15.19 -14.10 6.06
CA VAL A 344 14.86 -15.02 4.95
C VAL A 344 14.41 -14.20 3.74
N VAL A 345 15.14 -14.33 2.63
CA VAL A 345 14.89 -13.61 1.38
C VAL A 345 14.44 -14.60 0.30
N PRO A 346 13.20 -14.57 -0.16
CA PRO A 346 12.76 -15.43 -1.27
C PRO A 346 13.51 -15.07 -2.57
N ASN A 347 13.98 -16.08 -3.31
CA ASN A 347 14.73 -15.90 -4.57
C ASN A 347 13.83 -15.77 -5.80
N GLY A 348 12.52 -15.70 -5.62
CA GLY A 348 11.53 -15.60 -6.67
C GLY A 348 10.15 -15.47 -6.05
N PRO A 349 9.08 -15.48 -6.84
CA PRO A 349 7.72 -15.36 -6.35
C PRO A 349 7.24 -16.67 -5.70
N TYR A 350 7.92 -17.08 -4.65
CA TYR A 350 7.57 -18.24 -3.83
C TYR A 350 6.92 -17.78 -2.54
N PHE A 351 5.79 -18.38 -2.18
CA PHE A 351 5.18 -18.15 -0.89
C PHE A 351 5.95 -18.90 0.19
N VAL A 352 6.66 -18.17 1.05
CA VAL A 352 7.44 -18.72 2.16
C VAL A 352 6.63 -18.60 3.45
N ASN A 353 6.42 -19.72 4.13
CA ASN A 353 5.77 -19.78 5.43
C ASN A 353 6.74 -20.36 6.47
N LEU A 354 6.47 -20.10 7.74
CA LEU A 354 7.40 -20.48 8.82
C LEU A 354 7.26 -21.92 9.24
N ALA A 355 6.04 -22.45 9.27
CA ALA A 355 5.77 -23.83 9.62
C ALA A 355 4.46 -24.34 9.02
N ALA A 356 4.41 -25.63 8.72
CA ALA A 356 3.25 -26.26 8.11
C ALA A 356 1.99 -26.28 8.99
N ASP A 357 2.17 -26.25 10.31
CA ASP A 357 1.10 -26.28 11.32
C ASP A 357 0.57 -24.86 11.70
N LEU A 358 1.27 -23.81 11.31
CA LEU A 358 0.68 -22.47 11.37
C LEU A 358 -0.45 -22.44 10.37
N ALA A 359 -1.65 -22.09 10.84
CA ALA A 359 -2.84 -22.03 10.02
C ALA A 359 -2.51 -21.37 8.69
N ALA A 360 -2.33 -22.19 7.66
CA ALA A 360 -2.21 -21.68 6.31
C ALA A 360 -3.44 -20.79 6.06
N PRO A 361 -3.32 -19.67 5.36
CA PRO A 361 -4.49 -18.91 4.95
C PRO A 361 -5.46 -19.88 4.28
N ALA A 362 -6.75 -19.74 4.54
CA ALA A 362 -7.79 -20.64 4.03
C ALA A 362 -7.67 -20.85 2.51
N HIS A 363 -7.09 -19.87 1.81
CA HIS A 363 -6.66 -19.93 0.42
C HIS A 363 -5.29 -19.26 0.31
N LEU A 364 -4.34 -19.92 -0.36
CA LEU A 364 -3.08 -19.31 -0.72
C LEU A 364 -3.35 -18.15 -1.69
N PRO A 365 -2.61 -17.04 -1.57
CA PRO A 365 -2.72 -15.97 -2.55
C PRO A 365 -2.29 -16.49 -3.93
N VAL A 366 -3.00 -16.06 -4.97
CA VAL A 366 -2.62 -16.36 -6.36
C VAL A 366 -1.48 -15.43 -6.80
N GLY A 367 -1.57 -14.16 -6.40
CA GLY A 367 -0.50 -13.17 -6.53
C GLY A 367 0.06 -12.77 -5.18
N GLU A 368 1.35 -12.40 -5.15
CA GLU A 368 2.07 -11.98 -3.95
C GLU A 368 3.13 -10.95 -4.30
N HIS A 369 3.58 -10.23 -3.29
CA HIS A 369 4.64 -9.24 -3.35
C HIS A 369 5.60 -9.40 -2.14
N GLY A 370 6.53 -8.45 -1.92
CA GLY A 370 7.52 -8.56 -0.84
C GLY A 370 8.88 -9.07 -1.31
N TYR A 371 9.05 -9.29 -2.61
CA TYR A 371 10.27 -9.84 -3.20
C TYR A 371 11.28 -8.74 -3.55
N ASP A 372 12.53 -9.15 -3.74
CA ASP A 372 13.59 -8.30 -4.29
C ASP A 372 13.27 -7.89 -5.73
N ALA A 373 12.98 -6.61 -5.97
CA ALA A 373 12.59 -6.07 -7.27
C ALA A 373 13.70 -6.19 -8.34
N THR A 374 14.95 -6.43 -7.95
CA THR A 374 16.06 -6.67 -8.88
C THR A 374 16.03 -8.10 -9.42
N ARG A 375 15.43 -9.04 -8.70
CA ARG A 375 15.29 -10.46 -9.07
C ARG A 375 13.89 -10.80 -9.59
N VAL A 376 12.88 -10.09 -9.10
CA VAL A 376 11.46 -10.25 -9.48
C VAL A 376 10.99 -8.92 -10.06
N PRO A 377 11.19 -8.66 -11.35
CA PRO A 377 10.85 -7.38 -11.98
C PRO A 377 9.39 -6.98 -11.86
N GLU A 378 8.51 -7.95 -11.64
CA GLU A 378 7.08 -7.76 -11.40
C GLU A 378 6.79 -6.96 -10.12
N MET A 379 7.79 -6.78 -9.23
CA MET A 379 7.68 -5.91 -8.07
C MET A 379 7.78 -4.41 -8.40
N LYS A 380 8.27 -4.06 -9.58
CA LYS A 380 8.37 -2.67 -10.00
C LYS A 380 6.98 -2.03 -10.13
N ALA A 381 6.89 -0.80 -9.68
CA ALA A 381 5.66 0.00 -9.58
C ALA A 381 5.57 1.06 -10.68
N ILE A 382 4.37 1.56 -10.97
CA ILE A 382 4.22 2.73 -11.84
C ILE A 382 4.77 4.00 -11.19
N PHE A 383 5.19 4.94 -12.03
CA PHE A 383 5.43 6.33 -11.67
C PHE A 383 5.08 7.23 -12.84
N PHE A 384 4.09 8.11 -12.64
CA PHE A 384 3.68 9.16 -13.58
C PHE A 384 3.59 10.48 -12.84
N ALA A 385 4.04 11.57 -13.44
CA ALA A 385 3.96 12.90 -12.85
C ALA A 385 3.67 13.93 -13.94
N ALA A 386 2.71 14.82 -13.74
CA ALA A 386 2.43 15.93 -14.63
C ALA A 386 1.89 17.14 -13.85
N GLY A 387 2.19 18.33 -14.32
CA GLY A 387 1.75 19.58 -13.73
C GLY A 387 2.66 20.74 -14.13
N PRO A 388 2.43 21.92 -13.57
CA PRO A 388 3.18 23.13 -13.93
C PRO A 388 4.69 23.03 -13.69
N ASP A 389 5.12 22.33 -12.65
CA ASP A 389 6.53 22.19 -12.29
C ASP A 389 7.19 20.96 -12.93
N ILE A 390 6.43 20.16 -13.70
CA ILE A 390 6.90 18.92 -14.35
C ILE A 390 7.14 19.15 -15.85
N ARG A 391 8.30 18.74 -16.35
CA ARG A 391 8.66 18.79 -17.77
C ARG A 391 7.89 17.73 -18.56
N HIS A 392 7.44 18.11 -19.76
CA HIS A 392 6.70 17.22 -20.65
C HIS A 392 7.60 16.19 -21.34
N GLY A 393 7.08 14.97 -21.49
CA GLY A 393 7.68 13.91 -22.31
C GLY A 393 9.00 13.34 -21.77
N VAL A 394 9.22 13.38 -20.46
CA VAL A 394 10.45 12.85 -19.86
C VAL A 394 10.27 11.39 -19.48
N ALA A 395 11.08 10.50 -20.08
CA ALA A 395 11.19 9.11 -19.67
C ALA A 395 12.36 8.95 -18.70
N LEU A 396 12.07 8.41 -17.51
CA LEU A 396 13.05 8.10 -16.47
C LEU A 396 13.57 6.68 -16.63
N GLN A 397 14.83 6.46 -16.27
CA GLN A 397 15.33 5.11 -15.97
C GLN A 397 14.70 4.62 -14.66
N PRO A 398 14.70 3.30 -14.37
CA PRO A 398 14.29 2.81 -13.07
C PRO A 398 15.03 3.51 -11.93
N PHE A 399 14.30 3.89 -10.90
CA PHE A 399 14.82 4.59 -9.73
C PHE A 399 14.11 4.13 -8.46
N GLU A 400 14.72 4.28 -7.32
CA GLU A 400 14.19 3.86 -6.03
C GLU A 400 13.18 4.86 -5.47
N ASN A 401 12.12 4.34 -4.87
CA ASN A 401 10.96 5.09 -4.39
C ASN A 401 11.28 6.16 -3.33
N VAL A 402 12.37 5.99 -2.57
CA VAL A 402 12.85 6.98 -1.58
C VAL A 402 13.15 8.35 -2.21
N ASN A 403 13.44 8.39 -3.53
CA ASN A 403 13.76 9.61 -4.25
C ASN A 403 12.53 10.50 -4.52
N VAL A 404 11.31 9.98 -4.31
CA VAL A 404 10.06 10.75 -4.47
C VAL A 404 9.92 11.83 -3.39
N TYR A 405 10.39 11.56 -2.18
CA TYR A 405 10.34 12.53 -1.08
C TYR A 405 11.04 13.85 -1.39
N PRO A 406 12.35 13.86 -1.75
CA PRO A 406 13.03 15.12 -2.06
C PRO A 406 12.47 15.81 -3.32
N LEU A 407 11.90 15.07 -4.28
CA LEU A 407 11.21 15.66 -5.42
C LEU A 407 10.00 16.47 -4.97
N ILE A 408 9.11 15.90 -4.16
CA ILE A 408 7.91 16.59 -3.68
C ILE A 408 8.28 17.76 -2.78
N ALA A 409 9.25 17.57 -1.88
CA ALA A 409 9.74 18.66 -1.02
C ALA A 409 10.26 19.84 -1.86
N ARG A 410 10.99 19.56 -2.97
CA ARG A 410 11.49 20.58 -3.90
C ARG A 410 10.36 21.33 -4.60
N ILE A 411 9.34 20.64 -5.12
CA ILE A 411 8.17 21.24 -5.75
C ILE A 411 7.46 22.19 -4.78
N LEU A 412 7.17 21.72 -3.56
CA LEU A 412 6.50 22.51 -2.53
C LEU A 412 7.38 23.59 -1.90
N GLY A 413 8.69 23.57 -2.17
CA GLY A 413 9.65 24.50 -1.56
C GLY A 413 9.83 24.28 -0.05
N LEU A 414 9.74 23.03 0.39
CA LEU A 414 9.98 22.61 1.77
C LEU A 414 11.46 22.37 2.02
N ASP A 415 11.96 22.83 3.14
CA ASP A 415 13.35 22.61 3.57
C ASP A 415 13.52 21.23 4.22
N ILE A 416 14.35 20.38 3.63
CA ILE A 416 14.72 19.05 4.14
C ILE A 416 16.16 18.99 4.68
N THR A 417 16.88 20.10 4.74
CA THR A 417 18.31 20.11 5.13
C THR A 417 18.51 19.95 6.63
N ASN A 418 17.51 20.34 7.45
CA ASN A 418 17.61 20.38 8.90
C ASN A 418 16.50 19.56 9.58
N LEU A 419 16.22 18.37 9.08
CA LEU A 419 15.26 17.48 9.70
C LEU A 419 15.74 17.01 11.07
N LYS A 420 14.86 17.03 12.08
CA LYS A 420 15.16 16.53 13.42
C LYS A 420 15.54 15.05 13.45
N THR A 421 15.12 14.30 12.45
CA THR A 421 15.35 12.87 12.30
C THR A 421 16.64 12.52 11.54
N GLY A 422 17.42 13.52 11.15
CA GLY A 422 18.61 13.33 10.32
C GLY A 422 18.33 13.43 8.81
N PRO A 423 19.35 13.22 7.98
CA PRO A 423 19.21 13.29 6.53
C PRO A 423 18.33 12.13 6.00
N VAL A 424 17.75 12.34 4.82
CA VAL A 424 17.03 11.31 4.09
C VAL A 424 17.98 10.49 3.20
N ASP A 425 17.57 9.26 2.85
CA ASP A 425 18.31 8.40 1.90
C ASP A 425 18.05 8.84 0.46
N GLY A 426 16.84 9.35 0.20
CA GLY A 426 16.43 9.81 -1.11
C GLY A 426 17.23 11.01 -1.61
N ARG A 427 17.50 11.03 -2.91
CA ARG A 427 18.31 12.03 -3.60
C ARG A 427 17.53 12.75 -4.68
N LEU A 428 17.55 14.09 -4.65
CA LEU A 428 16.85 14.90 -5.65
C LEU A 428 17.45 14.76 -7.06
N ASP A 429 18.79 14.68 -7.18
CA ASP A 429 19.49 14.60 -8.46
C ASP A 429 19.05 13.43 -9.35
N VAL A 430 18.51 12.36 -8.75
CA VAL A 430 17.94 11.22 -9.48
C VAL A 430 16.70 11.62 -10.29
N LEU A 431 15.89 12.53 -9.77
CA LEU A 431 14.62 12.97 -10.38
C LEU A 431 14.61 14.43 -10.83
N GLU A 432 15.66 15.22 -10.55
CA GLU A 432 15.71 16.65 -10.85
C GLU A 432 15.44 16.96 -12.33
N ARG A 433 15.83 16.05 -13.22
CA ARG A 433 15.63 16.22 -14.67
C ARG A 433 14.16 16.34 -15.11
N ILE A 434 13.20 15.92 -14.26
CA ILE A 434 11.78 16.08 -14.60
C ILE A 434 11.23 17.45 -14.20
N LEU A 435 11.94 18.21 -13.38
CA LEU A 435 11.50 19.54 -12.96
C LEU A 435 11.68 20.58 -14.07
N GLN A 436 10.71 21.49 -14.18
CA GLN A 436 10.88 22.68 -15.01
C GLN A 436 12.09 23.49 -14.49
N THR A 437 12.92 23.97 -15.41
CA THR A 437 13.96 24.96 -15.08
C THR A 437 13.30 26.33 -15.16
N ASN A 438 13.11 26.96 -14.03
CA ASN A 438 12.71 28.38 -13.95
C ASN A 438 13.87 29.30 -14.42
#